data_7a89007033fec0548e1d1aada2dd1f2f
#
_entry.id   7a89007033fec0548e1d1aada2dd1f2f
#
_cell.length_a   1.000
_cell.length_b   1.000
_cell.length_c   1.000
_cell.angle_alpha   90.00
_cell.angle_beta   90.00
_cell.angle_gamma   90.00
#
_symmetry.space_group_name_H-M   'P 1'
#
loop_
_entity.id
_entity.type
_entity.pdbx_description
1 polymer ?
#
loop_
_entity_poly.entity_id
_entity_poly.type
_entity_poly.pdbx_seq_one_letter_code
_entity_poly.pdbx_strand_id
1 'polypeptide(L)'
;MKVKKVQGLHILLAEDNELNMEIAEFVLQNVGADVTKAWNGQEAVELFRKSEPGGFDTILMDIMMPVMNGYEATKMIRSLDREDAKTIPIIAMTANAFTEDRLKAKEAGMNEHIVKPLDVELLIKVIHKLVEY
;
A
#
# COMPACT_ATOMS: atom_id res chain seq x y z
N MET A 1 3.98 -1.15 -23.32
CA MET A 1 3.96 -2.34 -22.49
C MET A 1 3.43 -2.04 -21.11
N LYS A 2 2.63 -2.92 -20.62
CA LYS A 2 1.93 -2.68 -19.37
C LYS A 2 2.83 -2.60 -18.15
N VAL A 3 3.88 -3.41 -18.13
CA VAL A 3 4.80 -3.41 -17.00
C VAL A 3 5.52 -2.08 -16.82
N LYS A 4 5.62 -1.30 -17.90
CA LYS A 4 6.30 0.00 -17.80
C LYS A 4 5.50 1.03 -17.04
N LYS A 5 4.21 0.77 -16.82
CA LYS A 5 3.35 1.78 -16.20
C LYS A 5 3.46 1.90 -14.70
N VAL A 6 4.23 1.02 -14.05
CA VAL A 6 4.56 1.23 -12.65
C VAL A 6 6.01 1.65 -12.49
N GLN A 7 6.73 1.81 -13.60
CA GLN A 7 8.12 2.20 -13.55
C GLN A 7 8.26 3.61 -13.01
N GLY A 8 9.15 3.77 -12.03
CA GLY A 8 9.39 5.06 -11.42
C GLY A 8 8.43 5.44 -10.32
N LEU A 9 7.40 4.63 -10.06
CA LEU A 9 6.51 4.91 -8.94
C LEU A 9 7.19 4.65 -7.61
N HIS A 10 6.91 5.50 -6.65
CA HIS A 10 7.41 5.35 -5.28
C HIS A 10 6.31 4.73 -4.43
N ILE A 11 6.56 3.51 -3.96
CA ILE A 11 5.56 2.74 -3.24
C ILE A 11 6.01 2.53 -1.79
N LEU A 12 5.13 2.86 -0.86
CA LEU A 12 5.33 2.55 0.55
C LEU A 12 4.69 1.19 0.80
N LEU A 13 5.51 0.22 1.18
CA LEU A 13 5.07 -1.16 1.35
C LEU A 13 5.14 -1.53 2.83
N ALA A 14 3.99 -1.80 3.43
CA ALA A 14 3.91 -2.17 4.84
C ALA A 14 3.54 -3.65 4.96
N GLU A 15 4.43 -4.42 5.56
CA GLU A 15 4.30 -5.87 5.69
C GLU A 15 5.18 -6.32 6.86
N ASP A 16 4.66 -7.08 7.81
CA ASP A 16 5.42 -7.47 8.98
C ASP A 16 6.17 -8.79 8.82
N ASN A 17 5.81 -9.60 7.84
CA ASN A 17 6.45 -10.89 7.61
C ASN A 17 7.64 -10.71 6.67
N GLU A 18 8.81 -11.15 7.12
CA GLU A 18 10.04 -10.95 6.37
C GLU A 18 10.01 -11.57 4.98
N LEU A 19 9.52 -12.80 4.89
CA LEU A 19 9.44 -13.50 3.61
C LEU A 19 8.46 -12.80 2.66
N ASN A 20 7.29 -12.44 3.18
CA ASN A 20 6.31 -11.74 2.36
C ASN A 20 6.83 -10.39 1.90
N MET A 21 7.57 -9.69 2.77
CA MET A 21 8.18 -8.42 2.40
C MET A 21 9.15 -8.60 1.25
N GLU A 22 10.01 -9.62 1.32
CA GLU A 22 10.98 -9.89 0.26
C GLU A 22 10.30 -10.19 -1.06
N ILE A 23 9.26 -11.00 -1.02
CA ILE A 23 8.53 -11.37 -2.24
C ILE A 23 7.89 -10.14 -2.86
N ALA A 24 7.19 -9.36 -2.06
CA ALA A 24 6.51 -8.17 -2.56
C ALA A 24 7.50 -7.14 -3.10
N GLU A 25 8.60 -6.94 -2.39
CA GLU A 25 9.62 -6.00 -2.82
C GLU A 25 10.21 -6.44 -4.16
N PHE A 26 10.53 -7.73 -4.28
CA PHE A 26 11.08 -8.27 -5.51
C PHE A 26 10.13 -8.07 -6.69
N VAL A 27 8.86 -8.39 -6.48
CA VAL A 27 7.84 -8.25 -7.51
C VAL A 27 7.73 -6.81 -7.98
N LEU A 28 7.68 -5.88 -7.04
CA LEU A 28 7.51 -4.46 -7.38
C LEU A 28 8.75 -3.87 -8.05
N GLN A 29 9.93 -4.21 -7.54
CA GLN A 29 11.16 -3.71 -8.14
C GLN A 29 11.37 -4.27 -9.53
N ASN A 30 10.93 -5.50 -9.75
CA ASN A 30 11.07 -6.14 -11.04
C ASN A 30 10.26 -5.45 -12.14
N VAL A 31 9.21 -4.73 -11.77
CA VAL A 31 8.42 -3.95 -12.72
C VAL A 31 8.76 -2.44 -12.66
N GLY A 32 9.84 -2.10 -11.99
CA GLY A 32 10.40 -0.75 -12.04
C GLY A 32 9.98 0.21 -10.97
N ALA A 33 9.30 -0.25 -9.93
CA ALA A 33 8.90 0.62 -8.83
C ALA A 33 10.01 0.75 -7.80
N ASP A 34 10.06 1.91 -7.13
CA ASP A 34 10.92 2.11 -5.97
C ASP A 34 10.10 1.77 -4.72
N VAL A 35 10.68 0.99 -3.84
CA VAL A 35 9.96 0.50 -2.65
C VAL A 35 10.62 1.00 -1.38
N THR A 36 9.80 1.59 -0.50
CA THR A 36 10.21 1.93 0.86
C THR A 36 9.47 0.99 1.79
N LYS A 37 10.21 0.31 2.66
CA LYS A 37 9.64 -0.74 3.49
C LYS A 37 9.26 -0.25 4.87
N ALA A 38 8.07 -0.64 5.33
CA ALA A 38 7.61 -0.43 6.69
C ALA A 38 7.24 -1.80 7.26
N TRP A 39 7.64 -2.05 8.49
CA TRP A 39 7.48 -3.37 9.09
C TRP A 39 6.27 -3.49 10.00
N ASN A 40 5.55 -2.40 10.19
CA ASN A 40 4.28 -2.37 10.90
C ASN A 40 3.55 -1.09 10.53
N GLY A 41 2.32 -0.96 11.02
CA GLY A 41 1.50 0.20 10.69
C GLY A 41 2.07 1.51 11.20
N GLN A 42 2.68 1.49 12.37
CA GLN A 42 3.25 2.71 12.93
C GLN A 42 4.42 3.21 12.09
N GLU A 43 5.28 2.30 11.64
CA GLU A 43 6.37 2.69 10.75
C GLU A 43 5.84 3.28 9.45
N ALA A 44 4.76 2.69 8.92
CA ALA A 44 4.16 3.21 7.70
C ALA A 44 3.68 4.64 7.89
N VAL A 45 2.99 4.91 8.99
CA VAL A 45 2.52 6.27 9.30
C VAL A 45 3.70 7.23 9.43
N GLU A 46 4.76 6.83 10.15
CA GLU A 46 5.91 7.69 10.36
C GLU A 46 6.66 7.98 9.06
N LEU A 47 6.85 6.96 8.23
CA LEU A 47 7.53 7.15 6.97
C LEU A 47 6.73 8.06 6.05
N PHE A 48 5.41 7.90 6.02
CA PHE A 48 4.58 8.77 5.21
C PHE A 48 4.61 10.19 5.75
N ARG A 49 4.48 10.35 7.08
CA ARG A 49 4.48 11.67 7.70
C ARG A 49 5.76 12.45 7.43
N LYS A 50 6.89 11.73 7.42
CA LYS A 50 8.20 12.36 7.20
C LYS A 50 8.48 12.61 5.74
N SER A 51 7.72 12.00 4.83
CA SER A 51 7.95 12.17 3.41
C SER A 51 7.49 13.55 2.95
N GLU A 52 8.03 13.99 1.83
CA GLU A 52 7.56 15.23 1.22
C GLU A 52 6.21 15.00 0.56
N PRO A 53 5.37 16.01 0.47
CA PRO A 53 4.10 15.87 -0.25
C PRO A 53 4.36 15.37 -1.66
N GLY A 54 3.64 14.32 -2.04
CA GLY A 54 3.83 13.67 -3.33
C GLY A 54 5.02 12.72 -3.38
N GLY A 55 5.68 12.48 -2.24
CA GLY A 55 6.84 11.59 -2.21
C GLY A 55 6.51 10.13 -2.45
N PHE A 56 5.31 9.71 -2.11
CA PHE A 56 4.83 8.36 -2.41
C PHE A 56 3.66 8.44 -3.37
N ASP A 57 3.59 7.49 -4.30
CA ASP A 57 2.51 7.43 -5.28
C ASP A 57 1.39 6.53 -4.84
N THR A 58 1.69 5.51 -4.07
CA THR A 58 0.69 4.60 -3.52
C THR A 58 1.24 3.87 -2.31
N ILE A 59 0.35 3.33 -1.50
CA ILE A 59 0.71 2.55 -0.32
C ILE A 59 0.11 1.16 -0.45
N LEU A 60 0.93 0.13 -0.29
CA LEU A 60 0.47 -1.24 -0.15
C LEU A 60 0.52 -1.57 1.34
N MET A 61 -0.64 -1.82 1.92
CA MET A 61 -0.77 -1.93 3.37
C MET A 61 -1.34 -3.28 3.77
N ASP A 62 -0.52 -4.10 4.41
CA ASP A 62 -1.00 -5.34 5.00
C ASP A 62 -1.97 -4.97 6.12
N ILE A 63 -3.04 -5.72 6.25
CA ILE A 63 -4.05 -5.46 7.27
C ILE A 63 -3.59 -5.96 8.63
N MET A 64 -3.06 -7.17 8.69
CA MET A 64 -2.69 -7.81 9.97
C MET A 64 -1.22 -7.59 10.28
N MET A 65 -0.95 -6.60 11.12
CA MET A 65 0.40 -6.29 11.55
C MET A 65 0.41 -5.99 13.05
N PRO A 66 1.54 -6.26 13.73
CA PRO A 66 1.66 -5.91 15.14
C PRO A 66 1.83 -4.42 15.34
N VAL A 67 1.72 -3.96 16.56
CA VAL A 67 1.87 -2.57 16.98
C VAL A 67 0.70 -1.72 16.50
N MET A 68 0.50 -1.65 15.19
CA MET A 68 -0.62 -0.91 14.59
C MET A 68 -0.98 -1.65 13.30
N ASN A 69 -2.24 -2.08 13.19
CA ASN A 69 -2.67 -2.79 11.99
C ASN A 69 -2.92 -1.84 10.82
N GLY A 70 -3.20 -2.42 9.66
CA GLY A 70 -3.37 -1.63 8.44
C GLY A 70 -4.56 -0.70 8.47
N TYR A 71 -5.64 -1.08 9.11
CA TYR A 71 -6.81 -0.21 9.24
C TYR A 71 -6.47 1.03 10.05
N GLU A 72 -5.84 0.81 11.21
CA GLU A 72 -5.46 1.91 12.09
C GLU A 72 -4.46 2.84 11.40
N ALA A 73 -3.47 2.26 10.72
CA ALA A 73 -2.48 3.06 10.02
C ALA A 73 -3.12 3.91 8.93
N THR A 74 -4.06 3.32 8.19
CA THR A 74 -4.77 4.05 7.14
C THR A 74 -5.54 5.22 7.70
N LYS A 75 -6.27 5.00 8.79
CA LYS A 75 -7.02 6.08 9.43
C LYS A 75 -6.11 7.19 9.88
N MET A 76 -4.96 6.85 10.45
CA MET A 76 -4.01 7.86 10.90
C MET A 76 -3.42 8.65 9.73
N ILE A 77 -3.07 7.95 8.65
CA ILE A 77 -2.55 8.63 7.47
C ILE A 77 -3.60 9.59 6.91
N ARG A 78 -4.84 9.13 6.77
CA ARG A 78 -5.91 9.98 6.23
C ARG A 78 -6.21 11.19 7.11
N SER A 79 -5.86 11.13 8.39
CA SER A 79 -6.10 12.24 9.32
C SER A 79 -4.99 13.27 9.33
N LEU A 80 -3.87 13.02 8.66
CA LEU A 80 -2.77 13.97 8.62
C LEU A 80 -3.19 15.23 7.88
N ASP A 81 -2.66 16.37 8.32
CA ASP A 81 -3.02 17.67 7.75
C ASP A 81 -2.16 17.97 6.52
N ARG A 82 -2.40 17.20 5.47
CA ARG A 82 -1.75 17.42 4.18
C ARG A 82 -2.65 16.81 3.10
N GLU A 83 -2.62 17.45 1.92
CA GLU A 83 -3.53 17.07 0.84
C GLU A 83 -3.31 15.65 0.34
N ASP A 84 -2.06 15.26 0.13
CA ASP A 84 -1.77 13.96 -0.41
C ASP A 84 -2.17 12.82 0.53
N ALA A 85 -2.25 13.10 1.83
CA ALA A 85 -2.69 12.10 2.81
C ALA A 85 -4.15 11.70 2.58
N LYS A 86 -4.93 12.58 2.00
CA LYS A 86 -6.36 12.35 1.80
C LYS A 86 -6.64 11.69 0.46
N THR A 87 -5.71 11.75 -0.46
CA THR A 87 -5.92 11.28 -1.83
C THR A 87 -5.03 10.14 -2.27
N ILE A 88 -3.93 9.88 -1.57
CA ILE A 88 -3.02 8.81 -1.99
C ILE A 88 -3.74 7.46 -2.05
N PRO A 89 -3.60 6.70 -3.15
CA PRO A 89 -4.19 5.37 -3.20
C PRO A 89 -3.57 4.45 -2.15
N ILE A 90 -4.42 3.80 -1.37
CA ILE A 90 -4.00 2.82 -0.37
C ILE A 90 -4.66 1.50 -0.73
N ILE A 91 -3.84 0.50 -0.99
CA ILE A 91 -4.28 -0.83 -1.39
C ILE A 91 -4.04 -1.79 -0.24
N ALA A 92 -5.10 -2.39 0.27
CA ALA A 92 -4.99 -3.36 1.34
C ALA A 92 -4.48 -4.68 0.81
N MET A 93 -3.59 -5.31 1.56
CA MET A 93 -3.16 -6.68 1.29
C MET A 93 -3.73 -7.56 2.39
N THR A 94 -4.43 -8.63 2.00
CA THR A 94 -5.13 -9.46 2.97
C THR A 94 -4.98 -10.92 2.63
N ALA A 95 -5.02 -11.77 3.66
CA ALA A 95 -5.03 -13.21 3.47
C ALA A 95 -6.42 -13.70 3.04
N ASN A 96 -7.45 -12.90 3.27
CA ASN A 96 -8.83 -13.26 2.98
C ASN A 96 -9.56 -12.13 2.28
N ALA A 97 -10.52 -12.49 1.42
CA ALA A 97 -11.32 -11.52 0.70
C ALA A 97 -12.77 -11.53 1.18
N PHE A 98 -12.98 -11.68 2.48
CA PHE A 98 -14.33 -11.67 3.03
C PHE A 98 -14.95 -10.27 2.92
N THR A 99 -16.25 -10.25 2.71
CA THR A 99 -17.00 -9.00 2.55
C THR A 99 -16.78 -8.06 3.74
N GLU A 100 -16.76 -8.61 4.95
CA GLU A 100 -16.56 -7.80 6.15
C GLU A 100 -15.22 -7.08 6.13
N ASP A 101 -14.18 -7.78 5.67
CA ASP A 101 -12.84 -7.18 5.60
C ASP A 101 -12.79 -6.08 4.54
N ARG A 102 -13.52 -6.28 3.46
CA ARG A 102 -13.60 -5.25 2.41
C ARG A 102 -14.29 -4.00 2.93
N LEU A 103 -15.36 -4.17 3.69
CA LEU A 103 -16.07 -3.03 4.25
C LEU A 103 -15.22 -2.28 5.24
N LYS A 104 -14.50 -3.01 6.11
CA LYS A 104 -13.61 -2.38 7.07
C LYS A 104 -12.50 -1.60 6.38
N ALA A 105 -11.94 -2.17 5.31
CA ALA A 105 -10.90 -1.50 4.56
C ALA A 105 -11.42 -0.20 3.97
N LYS A 106 -12.60 -0.25 3.37
CA LYS A 106 -13.20 0.94 2.78
C LYS A 106 -13.50 2.00 3.84
N GLU A 107 -14.04 1.59 4.96
CA GLU A 107 -14.35 2.52 6.05
C GLU A 107 -13.09 3.15 6.62
N ALA A 108 -11.98 2.43 6.62
CA ALA A 108 -10.73 2.97 7.10
C ALA A 108 -10.12 3.97 6.11
N GLY A 109 -10.56 3.96 4.87
CA GLY A 109 -10.05 4.88 3.85
C GLY A 109 -9.19 4.22 2.79
N MET A 110 -9.20 2.90 2.73
CA MET A 110 -8.48 2.17 1.68
C MET A 110 -9.27 2.18 0.40
N ASN A 111 -8.55 2.20 -0.73
CA ASN A 111 -9.17 2.34 -2.05
C ASN A 111 -9.45 1.01 -2.72
N GLU A 112 -8.67 -0.02 -2.39
CA GLU A 112 -8.80 -1.31 -3.04
C GLU A 112 -8.19 -2.37 -2.13
N HIS A 113 -8.38 -3.64 -2.46
CA HIS A 113 -7.75 -4.72 -1.71
C HIS A 113 -7.25 -5.79 -2.67
N ILE A 114 -6.20 -6.48 -2.27
CA ILE A 114 -5.61 -7.57 -3.03
C ILE A 114 -5.35 -8.72 -2.06
N VAL A 115 -5.72 -9.93 -2.47
CA VAL A 115 -5.53 -11.12 -1.66
C VAL A 115 -4.11 -11.65 -1.89
N LYS A 116 -3.44 -12.05 -0.81
CA LYS A 116 -2.13 -12.67 -0.90
C LYS A 116 -2.25 -14.12 -1.32
N PRO A 117 -1.27 -14.68 -2.02
CA PRO A 117 -0.03 -14.05 -2.48
C PRO A 117 -0.28 -13.07 -3.62
N LEU A 118 0.59 -12.07 -3.75
CA LEU A 118 0.38 -11.02 -4.74
C LEU A 118 0.44 -11.56 -6.16
N ASP A 119 -0.60 -11.23 -6.92
CA ASP A 119 -0.66 -11.47 -8.36
C ASP A 119 -0.15 -10.21 -9.04
N VAL A 120 0.99 -10.32 -9.72
CA VAL A 120 1.65 -9.16 -10.32
C VAL A 120 0.75 -8.44 -11.31
N GLU A 121 0.08 -9.20 -12.18
CA GLU A 121 -0.77 -8.59 -13.20
C GLU A 121 -1.94 -7.87 -12.59
N LEU A 122 -2.55 -8.48 -11.58
CA LEU A 122 -3.67 -7.84 -10.90
C LEU A 122 -3.22 -6.59 -10.18
N LEU A 123 -2.06 -6.66 -9.51
CA LEU A 123 -1.52 -5.51 -8.80
C LEU A 123 -1.28 -4.35 -9.74
N ILE A 124 -0.68 -4.61 -10.90
CA ILE A 124 -0.42 -3.57 -11.89
C ILE A 124 -1.74 -2.95 -12.37
N LYS A 125 -2.76 -3.78 -12.61
CA LYS A 125 -4.06 -3.26 -13.02
C LYS A 125 -4.66 -2.35 -11.97
N VAL A 126 -4.58 -2.73 -10.70
CA VAL A 126 -5.13 -1.93 -9.62
C VAL A 126 -4.38 -0.62 -9.48
N ILE A 127 -3.06 -0.66 -9.57
CA ILE A 127 -2.26 0.56 -9.49
C ILE A 127 -2.60 1.49 -10.65
N HIS A 128 -2.72 0.97 -11.86
CA HIS A 128 -3.14 1.76 -13.03
C HIS A 128 -4.47 2.44 -12.83
N LYS A 129 -5.39 1.73 -12.22
CA LYS A 129 -6.74 2.24 -12.01
C LYS A 129 -6.73 3.40 -11.02
N LEU A 130 -5.87 3.33 -10.01
CA LEU A 130 -5.89 4.27 -8.91
C LEU A 130 -4.88 5.41 -9.05
N VAL A 131 -3.75 5.14 -9.69
CA VAL A 131 -2.70 6.14 -9.83
C VAL A 131 -2.77 6.71 -11.24
N GLU A 132 -2.83 8.04 -11.33
CA GLU A 132 -2.83 8.72 -12.61
C GLU A 132 -1.41 9.08 -13.01
N TYR A 133 -1.14 8.95 -14.29
CA TYR A 133 0.17 9.24 -14.85
C TYR A 133 0.12 10.46 -15.74
#